data_f1a7de52e36ace38760f56de697a1a0b
#
_entry.id   f1a7de52e36ace38760f56de697a1a0b
#
_cell.length_a   1.000
_cell.length_b   1.000
_cell.length_c   1.000
_cell.angle_alpha   90.00
_cell.angle_beta   90.00
_cell.angle_gamma   90.00
#
_symmetry.space_group_name_H-M   'P 1'
#
loop_
_entity.id
_entity.type
_entity.pdbx_description
1 polymer ?
#
loop_
_entity_poly.entity_id
_entity_poly.type
_entity_poly.pdbx_seq_one_letter_code
_entity_poly.pdbx_strand_id
1 'polypeptide(L)'
;GELYAEISPRTFSVLARTGDRLLQLRIRRGPQTPVRDMTFSLDLHPTNSDIVGYRAKRHSRVIDLAAIGAHTVEDFWEPVRAREGRIVLDPGEFYILASKEKIVIPLDEAAEMAPIAPELGEFRAHYAGFFDPGFGVTHSKGKAVLEVRSRDVPFILEDGQPVGRLVFEKLTAKPDVPYGAAGSYSTYAGQGLRLSKYFEAAED
;
A
#
# COMPACT_ATOMS: atom_id res chain seq x y z
N GLY A 1 -4.27 -3.08 -30.40
CA GLY A 1 -3.80 -1.68 -30.39
C GLY A 1 -2.70 -1.51 -29.35
N GLU A 2 -1.99 -0.43 -29.39
CA GLU A 2 -0.97 -0.07 -28.43
C GLU A 2 -1.65 0.45 -27.15
N LEU A 3 -1.02 0.21 -25.99
CA LEU A 3 -1.44 0.75 -24.71
C LEU A 3 -0.51 1.89 -24.33
N TYR A 4 -1.08 2.99 -23.88
CA TYR A 4 -0.36 4.16 -23.41
C TYR A 4 -0.70 4.41 -21.93
N ALA A 5 0.29 4.89 -21.17
CA ALA A 5 0.09 5.33 -19.79
C ALA A 5 0.86 6.63 -19.55
N GLU A 6 0.21 7.57 -18.90
CA GLU A 6 0.86 8.78 -18.37
C GLU A 6 1.35 8.50 -16.95
N ILE A 7 2.62 8.79 -16.69
CA ILE A 7 3.25 8.60 -15.38
C ILE A 7 3.67 9.97 -14.83
N SER A 8 3.07 10.38 -13.73
CA SER A 8 3.37 11.64 -13.04
C SER A 8 3.74 11.39 -11.59
N PRO A 9 5.03 11.31 -11.23
CA PRO A 9 5.47 11.19 -9.86
C PRO A 9 5.07 12.43 -9.04
N ARG A 10 4.51 12.22 -7.85
CA ARG A 10 4.02 13.34 -7.01
C ARG A 10 4.81 13.53 -5.72
N THR A 11 5.60 12.56 -5.33
CA THR A 11 6.33 12.56 -4.05
C THR A 11 7.83 12.68 -4.28
N PHE A 12 8.41 11.74 -5.01
CA PHE A 12 9.84 11.69 -5.28
C PHE A 12 10.12 11.80 -6.77
N SER A 13 11.27 12.38 -7.11
CA SER A 13 11.80 12.27 -8.46
C SER A 13 12.22 10.83 -8.73
N VAL A 14 11.88 10.31 -9.90
CA VAL A 14 12.10 8.91 -10.27
C VAL A 14 12.86 8.84 -11.59
N LEU A 15 13.90 8.01 -11.64
CA LEU A 15 14.60 7.65 -12.86
C LEU A 15 14.08 6.31 -13.36
N ALA A 16 13.31 6.35 -14.45
CA ALA A 16 12.76 5.19 -15.13
C ALA A 16 13.43 4.95 -16.48
N ARG A 17 13.57 3.70 -16.88
CA ARG A 17 14.16 3.27 -18.13
C ARG A 17 13.20 2.37 -18.92
N THR A 18 13.44 2.23 -20.18
CA THR A 18 12.72 1.25 -21.01
C THR A 18 12.83 -0.15 -20.42
N GLY A 19 11.68 -0.82 -20.22
CA GLY A 19 11.59 -2.14 -19.59
C GLY A 19 11.27 -2.13 -18.11
N ASP A 20 11.29 -0.97 -17.42
CA ASP A 20 10.86 -0.88 -16.05
C ASP A 20 9.35 -1.12 -15.89
N ARG A 21 8.97 -1.83 -14.82
CA ARG A 21 7.56 -2.13 -14.51
C ARG A 21 6.99 -0.99 -13.68
N LEU A 22 6.14 -0.18 -14.30
CA LEU A 22 5.58 1.01 -13.67
C LEU A 22 4.11 0.84 -13.25
N LEU A 23 3.38 -0.08 -13.87
CA LEU A 23 1.95 -0.26 -13.68
C LEU A 23 1.57 -1.73 -13.57
N GLN A 24 0.45 -1.98 -12.91
CA GLN A 24 -0.23 -3.28 -12.89
C GLN A 24 -1.51 -3.16 -13.70
N LEU A 25 -1.74 -4.09 -14.63
CA LEU A 25 -2.93 -4.17 -15.46
C LEU A 25 -3.76 -5.39 -15.06
N ARG A 26 -5.05 -5.18 -14.82
CA ARG A 26 -6.05 -6.24 -14.66
C ARG A 26 -7.03 -6.20 -15.82
N ILE A 27 -7.24 -7.34 -16.45
CA ILE A 27 -8.23 -7.49 -17.53
C ILE A 27 -9.50 -8.08 -16.90
N ARG A 28 -10.61 -7.38 -17.07
CA ARG A 28 -11.95 -7.82 -16.63
C ARG A 28 -12.83 -8.15 -17.80
N ARG A 29 -13.69 -9.13 -17.63
CA ARG A 29 -14.72 -9.49 -18.62
C ARG A 29 -16.09 -9.12 -18.04
N GLY A 30 -16.69 -8.08 -18.57
CA GLY A 30 -17.96 -7.54 -18.07
C GLY A 30 -17.79 -6.53 -16.91
N PRO A 31 -18.88 -6.11 -16.29
CA PRO A 31 -18.88 -5.18 -15.17
C PRO A 31 -18.26 -5.82 -13.93
N GLN A 32 -17.71 -4.98 -13.05
CA GLN A 32 -17.24 -5.41 -11.74
C GLN A 32 -18.41 -5.99 -10.93
N THR A 33 -18.23 -7.19 -10.40
CA THR A 33 -19.25 -7.86 -9.56
C THR A 33 -18.61 -8.19 -8.22
N PRO A 34 -18.67 -7.26 -7.25
CA PRO A 34 -18.17 -7.52 -5.91
C PRO A 34 -18.93 -8.67 -5.25
N VAL A 35 -18.21 -9.60 -4.61
CA VAL A 35 -18.81 -10.70 -3.85
C VAL A 35 -18.94 -10.37 -2.36
N ARG A 36 -18.03 -9.53 -1.86
CA ARG A 36 -18.01 -9.01 -0.48
C ARG A 36 -17.08 -7.83 -0.36
N ASP A 37 -17.15 -7.14 0.76
CA ASP A 37 -16.16 -6.15 1.16
C ASP A 37 -15.69 -6.40 2.61
N MET A 38 -14.57 -5.80 2.96
CA MET A 38 -13.98 -5.84 4.28
C MET A 38 -13.42 -4.46 4.60
N THR A 39 -13.92 -3.82 5.65
CA THR A 39 -13.36 -2.59 6.18
C THR A 39 -12.09 -2.90 6.96
N PHE A 40 -11.08 -2.04 6.87
CA PHE A 40 -9.87 -2.12 7.66
C PHE A 40 -9.55 -0.78 8.32
N SER A 41 -8.83 -0.86 9.43
CA SER A 41 -8.48 0.27 10.29
C SER A 41 -6.97 0.47 10.38
N LEU A 42 -6.55 1.59 10.97
CA LEU A 42 -5.14 1.91 11.19
C LEU A 42 -4.56 1.20 12.42
N ASP A 43 -3.32 0.78 12.30
CA ASP A 43 -2.48 0.30 13.40
C ASP A 43 -1.53 1.41 13.86
N LEU A 44 -1.91 2.09 14.93
CA LEU A 44 -1.07 3.09 15.58
C LEU A 44 -0.47 2.59 16.92
N HIS A 45 -0.61 1.28 17.23
CA HIS A 45 -0.01 0.60 18.37
C HIS A 45 0.64 -0.73 17.95
N PRO A 46 1.61 -0.74 17.03
CA PRO A 46 2.27 -1.97 16.64
C PRO A 46 3.03 -2.59 17.82
N THR A 47 2.98 -3.91 17.93
CA THR A 47 3.50 -4.65 19.10
C THR A 47 5.02 -4.58 19.26
N ASN A 48 5.76 -4.47 18.14
CA ASN A 48 7.22 -4.64 18.13
C ASN A 48 7.98 -3.38 17.69
N SER A 49 7.32 -2.24 17.57
CA SER A 49 7.93 -0.99 17.11
C SER A 49 7.16 0.20 17.65
N ASP A 50 7.82 1.31 17.86
CA ASP A 50 7.19 2.61 18.10
C ASP A 50 6.91 3.38 16.80
N ILE A 51 7.40 2.87 15.66
CA ILE A 51 7.17 3.44 14.34
C ILE A 51 5.84 2.91 13.81
N VAL A 52 4.89 3.83 13.60
CA VAL A 52 3.54 3.53 13.08
C VAL A 52 3.39 3.84 11.59
N GLY A 53 4.38 4.51 11.02
CA GLY A 53 4.38 4.91 9.63
C GLY A 53 5.64 5.64 9.23
N TYR A 54 5.65 6.13 7.99
CA TYR A 54 6.71 6.96 7.45
C TYR A 54 6.10 8.17 6.73
N ARG A 55 6.73 9.34 6.88
CA ARG A 55 6.43 10.55 6.13
C ARG A 55 7.52 10.79 5.09
N ALA A 56 7.13 11.09 3.86
CA ALA A 56 8.08 11.41 2.80
C ALA A 56 8.76 12.76 3.05
N LYS A 57 10.08 12.79 2.91
CA LYS A 57 10.86 14.03 2.96
C LYS A 57 10.69 14.84 1.68
N ARG A 58 10.67 16.16 1.82
CA ARG A 58 10.76 17.06 0.68
C ARG A 58 12.20 17.16 0.19
N HIS A 59 12.38 17.42 -1.09
CA HIS A 59 13.70 17.64 -1.70
C HIS A 59 14.68 16.48 -1.52
N SER A 60 14.16 15.25 -1.54
CA SER A 60 14.95 14.03 -1.49
C SER A 60 15.72 13.80 -2.79
N ARG A 61 16.61 12.82 -2.77
CA ARG A 61 17.34 12.35 -3.96
C ARG A 61 16.40 11.69 -4.97
N VAL A 62 16.94 11.35 -6.14
CA VAL A 62 16.20 10.61 -7.19
C VAL A 62 16.15 9.12 -6.83
N ILE A 63 14.99 8.50 -6.96
CA ILE A 63 14.84 7.04 -6.89
C ILE A 63 15.18 6.44 -8.24
N ASP A 64 16.20 5.61 -8.30
CA ASP A 64 16.54 4.81 -9.48
C ASP A 64 15.77 3.47 -9.41
N LEU A 65 14.87 3.23 -10.36
CA LEU A 65 14.05 2.01 -10.38
C LEU A 65 14.85 0.73 -10.73
N ALA A 66 16.06 0.86 -11.26
CA ALA A 66 16.95 -0.27 -11.46
C ALA A 66 17.68 -0.71 -10.17
N ALA A 67 17.75 0.18 -9.15
CA ALA A 67 18.47 -0.03 -7.92
C ALA A 67 17.53 -0.52 -6.79
N ILE A 68 17.21 -1.81 -6.81
CA ILE A 68 16.34 -2.44 -5.81
C ILE A 68 17.10 -2.60 -4.49
N GLY A 69 16.49 -2.17 -3.36
CA GLY A 69 17.06 -2.27 -2.02
C GLY A 69 18.30 -1.40 -1.79
N ALA A 70 18.53 -0.37 -2.62
CA ALA A 70 19.75 0.40 -2.59
C ALA A 70 19.58 1.86 -2.12
N HIS A 71 18.34 2.26 -1.83
CA HIS A 71 18.09 3.60 -1.33
C HIS A 71 17.93 3.59 0.18
N THR A 72 18.75 4.39 0.85
CA THR A 72 18.72 4.54 2.30
C THR A 72 17.41 5.19 2.74
N VAL A 73 16.73 4.57 3.69
CA VAL A 73 15.40 5.01 4.15
C VAL A 73 15.45 6.46 4.64
N GLU A 74 16.44 6.81 5.43
CA GLU A 74 16.63 8.12 6.04
C GLU A 74 16.81 9.26 5.04
N ASP A 75 17.28 8.98 3.82
CA ASP A 75 17.41 10.00 2.77
C ASP A 75 16.05 10.45 2.22
N PHE A 76 15.01 9.62 2.36
CA PHE A 76 13.70 9.81 1.74
C PHE A 76 12.55 9.91 2.74
N TRP A 77 12.68 9.29 3.90
CA TRP A 77 11.59 9.08 4.83
C TRP A 77 11.93 9.52 6.24
N GLU A 78 10.93 10.02 6.94
CA GLU A 78 10.96 10.29 8.36
C GLU A 78 10.03 9.30 9.08
N PRO A 79 10.50 8.61 10.15
CA PRO A 79 9.64 7.74 10.91
C PRO A 79 8.56 8.54 11.65
N VAL A 80 7.34 8.05 11.59
CA VAL A 80 6.18 8.60 12.31
C VAL A 80 5.91 7.75 13.54
N ARG A 81 5.74 8.42 14.69
CA ARG A 81 5.37 7.81 15.96
C ARG A 81 4.05 8.35 16.43
N ALA A 82 3.18 7.47 16.93
CA ALA A 82 1.92 7.90 17.51
C ALA A 82 2.14 8.53 18.90
N ARG A 83 1.33 9.52 19.21
CA ARG A 83 1.21 10.06 20.57
C ARG A 83 -0.20 9.76 21.08
N GLU A 84 -0.30 9.02 22.17
CA GLU A 84 -1.59 8.60 22.73
C GLU A 84 -2.54 7.94 21.70
N GLY A 85 -1.97 7.10 20.82
CA GLY A 85 -2.74 6.42 19.78
C GLY A 85 -3.21 7.32 18.62
N ARG A 86 -2.56 8.47 18.43
CA ARG A 86 -2.93 9.46 17.41
C ARG A 86 -1.73 9.92 16.61
N ILE A 87 -1.99 10.26 15.35
CA ILE A 87 -1.07 11.00 14.49
C ILE A 87 -1.81 12.16 13.82
N VAL A 88 -1.05 13.18 13.45
CA VAL A 88 -1.55 14.31 12.66
C VAL A 88 -0.94 14.20 11.26
N LEU A 89 -1.79 14.21 10.25
CA LEU A 89 -1.36 14.32 8.87
C LEU A 89 -1.32 15.80 8.48
N ASP A 90 -0.16 16.28 8.07
CA ASP A 90 0.00 17.62 7.55
C ASP A 90 -0.52 17.74 6.11
N PRO A 91 -1.10 18.88 5.71
CA PRO A 91 -1.59 19.09 4.36
C PRO A 91 -0.52 18.92 3.29
N GLY A 92 -0.85 18.17 2.24
CA GLY A 92 0.03 17.93 1.10
C GLY A 92 1.16 16.96 1.34
N GLU A 93 1.43 16.55 2.59
CA GLU A 93 2.45 15.55 2.91
C GLU A 93 2.00 14.13 2.54
N PHE A 94 2.97 13.26 2.28
CA PHE A 94 2.73 11.87 1.90
C PHE A 94 3.19 10.92 2.99
N TYR A 95 2.31 10.00 3.37
CA TYR A 95 2.54 9.06 4.46
C TYR A 95 2.37 7.62 3.98
N ILE A 96 3.17 6.73 4.53
CA ILE A 96 2.98 5.28 4.46
C ILE A 96 2.55 4.80 5.84
N LEU A 97 1.39 4.16 5.92
CA LEU A 97 0.81 3.60 7.14
C LEU A 97 0.45 2.13 6.92
N ALA A 98 0.05 1.41 7.97
CA ALA A 98 -0.34 0.01 7.86
C ALA A 98 -1.72 -0.24 8.48
N SER A 99 -2.43 -1.23 7.94
CA SER A 99 -3.68 -1.71 8.52
C SER A 99 -3.44 -2.44 9.85
N LYS A 100 -4.42 -2.37 10.74
CA LYS A 100 -4.46 -3.15 11.97
C LYS A 100 -4.79 -4.61 11.68
N GLU A 101 -5.69 -4.84 10.76
CA GLU A 101 -6.16 -6.16 10.37
C GLU A 101 -5.13 -6.87 9.48
N LYS A 102 -5.05 -8.19 9.68
CA LYS A 102 -4.39 -9.07 8.74
C LYS A 102 -5.27 -9.28 7.53
N ILE A 103 -4.73 -8.98 6.36
CA ILE A 103 -5.41 -9.18 5.09
C ILE A 103 -5.07 -10.57 4.55
N VAL A 104 -6.11 -11.30 4.16
CA VAL A 104 -5.98 -12.63 3.52
C VAL A 104 -6.87 -12.67 2.29
N ILE A 105 -6.27 -12.94 1.15
CA ILE A 105 -6.98 -13.07 -0.13
C ILE A 105 -7.04 -14.54 -0.51
N PRO A 106 -8.24 -15.14 -0.58
CA PRO A 106 -8.43 -16.52 -1.04
C PRO A 106 -7.87 -16.75 -2.45
N LEU A 107 -7.56 -18.00 -2.79
CA LEU A 107 -6.96 -18.35 -4.10
C LEU A 107 -7.91 -18.14 -5.28
N ASP A 108 -9.18 -18.05 -5.04
CA ASP A 108 -10.23 -17.87 -6.05
C ASP A 108 -10.86 -16.47 -6.04
N GLU A 109 -10.24 -15.56 -5.27
CA GLU A 109 -10.64 -14.15 -5.20
C GLU A 109 -9.43 -13.24 -5.46
N ALA A 110 -9.71 -12.04 -5.90
CA ALA A 110 -8.81 -10.91 -5.88
C ALA A 110 -9.49 -9.75 -5.17
N ALA A 111 -8.73 -8.82 -4.64
CA ALA A 111 -9.32 -7.64 -4.02
C ALA A 111 -8.71 -6.35 -4.54
N GLU A 112 -9.47 -5.27 -4.44
CA GLU A 112 -9.07 -3.91 -4.74
C GLU A 112 -9.37 -3.03 -3.54
N MET A 113 -8.41 -2.17 -3.18
CA MET A 113 -8.62 -1.19 -2.13
C MET A 113 -9.55 -0.08 -2.65
N ALA A 114 -10.61 0.19 -1.93
CA ALA A 114 -11.54 1.27 -2.20
C ALA A 114 -11.54 2.27 -1.03
N PRO A 115 -11.75 3.56 -1.31
CA PRO A 115 -11.91 4.55 -0.25
C PRO A 115 -13.16 4.24 0.58
N ILE A 116 -13.14 4.64 1.84
CA ILE A 116 -14.38 4.83 2.60
C ILE A 116 -15.18 5.95 1.93
N ALA A 117 -16.49 5.89 2.03
CA ALA A 117 -17.40 6.84 1.41
C ALA A 117 -16.92 8.30 1.62
N PRO A 118 -16.89 9.13 0.57
CA PRO A 118 -16.39 10.51 0.63
C PRO A 118 -17.07 11.38 1.68
N GLU A 119 -18.27 10.98 2.10
CA GLU A 119 -19.07 11.69 3.12
C GLU A 119 -18.47 11.60 4.52
N LEU A 120 -17.52 10.70 4.76
CA LEU A 120 -16.91 10.48 6.06
C LEU A 120 -15.62 11.28 6.31
N GLY A 121 -15.23 12.17 5.40
CA GLY A 121 -14.13 13.11 5.64
C GLY A 121 -13.22 13.36 4.43
N GLU A 122 -12.42 14.41 4.52
CA GLU A 122 -11.47 14.84 3.48
C GLU A 122 -10.21 13.94 3.38
N PHE A 123 -10.19 12.87 4.12
CA PHE A 123 -9.13 11.90 4.12
C PHE A 123 -9.18 11.05 2.85
N ARG A 124 -8.12 11.09 2.06
CA ARG A 124 -7.94 10.21 0.92
C ARG A 124 -6.76 9.28 1.18
N ALA A 125 -7.07 8.01 1.47
CA ALA A 125 -6.12 6.96 1.16
C ALA A 125 -5.94 6.97 -0.36
N HIS A 126 -4.75 7.33 -0.82
CA HIS A 126 -4.42 7.29 -2.23
C HIS A 126 -4.11 5.85 -2.62
N TYR A 127 -4.97 5.36 -3.50
CA TYR A 127 -4.84 4.20 -4.37
C TYR A 127 -5.04 2.83 -3.77
N ALA A 128 -6.00 2.45 -4.34
CA ALA A 128 -6.34 1.22 -4.98
C ALA A 128 -5.11 0.30 -5.17
N GLY A 129 -4.59 -0.23 -4.08
CA GLY A 129 -3.70 -1.39 -4.15
C GLY A 129 -4.52 -2.58 -4.65
N PHE A 130 -4.01 -3.30 -5.64
CA PHE A 130 -4.52 -4.60 -5.98
C PHE A 130 -3.94 -5.64 -5.04
N PHE A 131 -4.79 -6.51 -4.53
CA PHE A 131 -4.40 -7.66 -3.72
C PHE A 131 -4.64 -8.93 -4.51
N ASP A 132 -3.55 -9.63 -4.80
CA ASP A 132 -3.59 -10.82 -5.63
C ASP A 132 -3.94 -12.07 -4.83
N PRO A 133 -4.49 -13.11 -5.49
CA PRO A 133 -4.86 -14.38 -4.86
C PRO A 133 -3.67 -15.02 -4.13
N GLY A 134 -3.85 -15.38 -2.88
CA GLY A 134 -2.81 -15.96 -2.03
C GLY A 134 -2.12 -14.95 -1.10
N PHE A 135 -2.34 -13.63 -1.26
CA PHE A 135 -1.79 -12.65 -0.32
C PHE A 135 -2.19 -12.97 1.12
N GLY A 136 -1.23 -13.03 2.03
CA GLY A 136 -1.44 -13.32 3.44
C GLY A 136 -1.79 -14.77 3.80
N VAL A 137 -1.96 -15.67 2.82
CA VAL A 137 -2.33 -17.07 3.08
C VAL A 137 -1.17 -17.85 3.69
N THR A 138 0.04 -17.74 3.11
CA THR A 138 1.21 -18.54 3.48
C THR A 138 2.10 -17.88 4.55
N HIS A 139 1.80 -16.63 4.94
CA HIS A 139 2.65 -15.86 5.84
C HIS A 139 1.88 -15.42 7.09
N SER A 140 2.58 -15.35 8.21
CA SER A 140 2.00 -14.93 9.50
C SER A 140 1.57 -13.46 9.53
N LYS A 141 2.15 -12.64 8.65
CA LYS A 141 1.84 -11.22 8.50
C LYS A 141 1.24 -11.00 7.11
N GLY A 142 0.35 -10.05 6.97
CA GLY A 142 -0.27 -9.71 5.68
C GLY A 142 -1.08 -8.43 5.86
N LYS A 143 -0.41 -7.32 6.27
CA LYS A 143 -1.06 -6.04 6.43
C LYS A 143 -1.20 -5.32 5.10
N ALA A 144 -2.28 -4.57 4.93
CA ALA A 144 -2.37 -3.58 3.88
C ALA A 144 -1.44 -2.40 4.24
N VAL A 145 -0.58 -2.04 3.31
CA VAL A 145 0.21 -0.80 3.39
C VAL A 145 -0.55 0.28 2.64
N LEU A 146 -0.73 1.40 3.30
CA LEU A 146 -1.56 2.51 2.88
C LEU A 146 -0.71 3.68 2.47
N GLU A 147 -0.98 4.21 1.30
CA GLU A 147 -0.44 5.47 0.82
C GLU A 147 -1.45 6.58 1.13
N VAL A 148 -1.07 7.52 1.99
CA VAL A 148 -2.00 8.47 2.58
C VAL A 148 -1.55 9.90 2.34
N ARG A 149 -2.50 10.77 2.02
CA ARG A 149 -2.26 12.20 1.86
C ARG A 149 -3.46 13.01 2.36
N SER A 150 -3.24 13.94 3.27
CA SER A 150 -4.23 14.98 3.58
C SER A 150 -4.19 16.06 2.49
N ARG A 151 -5.34 16.67 2.16
CA ARG A 151 -5.41 17.68 1.11
C ARG A 151 -5.12 19.09 1.63
N ASP A 152 -6.08 19.67 2.28
CA ASP A 152 -6.12 21.14 2.50
C ASP A 152 -6.01 21.51 3.97
N VAL A 153 -6.32 20.57 4.88
CA VAL A 153 -6.29 20.78 6.33
C VAL A 153 -5.53 19.67 7.04
N PRO A 154 -4.92 19.96 8.21
CA PRO A 154 -4.40 18.91 9.07
C PRO A 154 -5.50 17.93 9.47
N PHE A 155 -5.20 16.65 9.47
CA PHE A 155 -6.16 15.60 9.77
C PHE A 155 -5.63 14.68 10.88
N ILE A 156 -6.41 14.50 11.95
CA ILE A 156 -6.06 13.61 13.05
C ILE A 156 -6.57 12.20 12.71
N LEU A 157 -5.68 11.23 12.80
CA LEU A 157 -6.01 9.80 12.73
C LEU A 157 -5.81 9.15 14.08
N GLU A 158 -6.73 8.26 14.45
CA GLU A 158 -6.71 7.52 15.71
C GLU A 158 -6.49 6.02 15.46
N ASP A 159 -5.94 5.34 16.47
CA ASP A 159 -5.78 3.88 16.41
C ASP A 159 -7.14 3.19 16.26
N GLY A 160 -7.19 2.22 15.36
CA GLY A 160 -8.43 1.50 15.05
C GLY A 160 -9.45 2.31 14.23
N GLN A 161 -9.11 3.52 13.80
CA GLN A 161 -10.01 4.29 12.94
C GLN A 161 -10.14 3.61 11.56
N PRO A 162 -11.36 3.36 11.07
CA PRO A 162 -11.59 2.86 9.73
C PRO A 162 -11.06 3.84 8.67
N VAL A 163 -10.27 3.36 7.71
CA VAL A 163 -9.61 4.21 6.71
C VAL A 163 -9.78 3.74 5.27
N GLY A 164 -10.27 2.53 5.08
CA GLY A 164 -10.48 1.98 3.77
C GLY A 164 -11.27 0.68 3.82
N ARG A 165 -11.61 0.17 2.64
CA ARG A 165 -12.22 -1.14 2.48
C ARG A 165 -11.58 -1.89 1.33
N LEU A 166 -11.56 -3.20 1.42
CA LEU A 166 -11.22 -4.09 0.32
C LEU A 166 -12.51 -4.59 -0.32
N VAL A 167 -12.60 -4.44 -1.61
CA VAL A 167 -13.70 -4.97 -2.43
C VAL A 167 -13.20 -6.22 -3.12
N PHE A 168 -13.82 -7.36 -2.85
CA PHE A 168 -13.41 -8.66 -3.36
C PHE A 168 -14.18 -9.02 -4.62
N GLU A 169 -13.47 -9.62 -5.57
CA GLU A 169 -14.01 -10.12 -6.83
C GLU A 169 -13.67 -11.59 -7.00
N LYS A 170 -14.59 -12.36 -7.55
CA LYS A 170 -14.36 -13.76 -7.91
C LYS A 170 -13.53 -13.84 -9.17
N LEU A 171 -12.54 -14.73 -9.16
CA LEU A 171 -11.74 -15.04 -10.35
C LEU A 171 -12.44 -16.08 -11.22
N THR A 172 -12.17 -16.05 -12.53
CA THR A 172 -12.63 -17.07 -13.47
C THR A 172 -11.91 -18.41 -13.30
N ALA A 173 -10.66 -18.36 -12.80
CA ALA A 173 -9.85 -19.52 -12.46
C ALA A 173 -8.87 -19.16 -11.35
N LYS A 174 -8.42 -20.15 -10.58
CA LYS A 174 -7.32 -20.00 -9.62
C LYS A 174 -6.00 -19.83 -10.38
N PRO A 175 -5.07 -19.00 -9.87
CA PRO A 175 -3.75 -18.88 -10.48
C PRO A 175 -2.94 -20.17 -10.28
N ASP A 176 -2.11 -20.52 -11.27
CA ASP A 176 -1.18 -21.65 -11.17
C ASP A 176 -0.12 -21.41 -10.09
N VAL A 177 0.33 -20.16 -9.95
CA VAL A 177 1.29 -19.72 -8.93
C VAL A 177 0.64 -18.62 -8.10
N PRO A 178 0.16 -18.92 -6.88
CA PRO A 178 -0.40 -17.92 -5.98
C PRO A 178 0.63 -16.87 -5.53
N TYR A 179 0.15 -15.70 -5.17
CA TYR A 179 1.00 -14.65 -4.60
C TYR A 179 1.67 -15.13 -3.31
N GLY A 180 2.98 -14.97 -3.21
CA GLY A 180 3.79 -15.42 -2.07
C GLY A 180 4.26 -16.88 -2.15
N ALA A 181 3.83 -17.66 -3.14
CA ALA A 181 4.35 -18.99 -3.36
C ALA A 181 5.75 -18.97 -4.01
N ALA A 182 6.48 -20.08 -3.91
CA ALA A 182 7.76 -20.24 -4.60
C ALA A 182 7.57 -20.06 -6.12
N GLY A 183 8.42 -19.24 -6.73
CA GLY A 183 8.31 -18.87 -8.15
C GLY A 183 7.37 -17.70 -8.47
N SER A 184 6.65 -17.15 -7.48
CA SER A 184 5.90 -15.92 -7.67
C SER A 184 6.83 -14.72 -7.67
N TYR A 185 6.45 -13.67 -8.41
CA TYR A 185 7.14 -12.36 -8.39
C TYR A 185 6.74 -11.50 -7.19
N SER A 186 6.39 -12.12 -6.08
CA SER A 186 5.92 -11.45 -4.88
C SER A 186 7.07 -10.76 -4.15
N THR A 187 6.95 -9.45 -3.97
CA THR A 187 7.90 -8.65 -3.18
C THR A 187 7.37 -8.38 -1.77
N TYR A 188 6.06 -8.45 -1.59
CA TYR A 188 5.36 -7.95 -0.40
C TYR A 188 4.57 -9.04 0.33
N ALA A 189 4.84 -10.31 0.05
CA ALA A 189 4.22 -11.40 0.79
C ALA A 189 4.66 -11.37 2.26
N GLY A 190 3.69 -11.47 3.17
CA GLY A 190 3.96 -11.45 4.61
C GLY A 190 4.37 -10.08 5.18
N GLN A 191 4.16 -8.99 4.46
CA GLN A 191 4.54 -7.66 4.91
C GLN A 191 3.78 -7.19 6.16
N GLY A 192 4.50 -6.47 7.03
CA GLY A 192 3.95 -5.53 7.99
C GLY A 192 3.94 -4.10 7.44
N LEU A 193 4.28 -3.11 8.26
CA LEU A 193 4.63 -1.78 7.77
C LEU A 193 5.91 -1.87 6.95
N ARG A 194 5.84 -1.53 5.68
CA ARG A 194 6.96 -1.69 4.76
C ARG A 194 6.96 -0.60 3.69
N LEU A 195 8.13 -0.10 3.37
CA LEU A 195 8.36 0.79 2.24
C LEU A 195 8.48 -0.01 0.93
N SER A 196 8.54 0.69 -0.20
CA SER A 196 8.68 0.04 -1.50
C SER A 196 10.01 -0.71 -1.62
N LYS A 197 10.06 -1.69 -2.52
CA LYS A 197 11.23 -2.55 -2.77
C LYS A 197 12.53 -1.82 -3.16
N TYR A 198 12.46 -0.55 -3.45
CA TYR A 198 13.62 0.27 -3.83
C TYR A 198 14.43 0.73 -2.62
N PHE A 199 13.83 0.73 -1.45
CA PHE A 199 14.48 1.09 -0.20
C PHE A 199 15.11 -0.13 0.46
N GLU A 200 16.16 0.13 1.24
CA GLU A 200 16.77 -0.89 2.12
C GLU A 200 15.69 -1.53 3.00
N ALA A 201 15.82 -2.83 3.24
CA ALA A 201 14.93 -3.48 4.18
C ALA A 201 15.20 -2.91 5.58
N ALA A 202 14.14 -2.47 6.27
CA ALA A 202 14.27 -2.17 7.69
C ALA A 202 14.75 -3.45 8.39
N GLU A 203 15.78 -3.34 9.22
CA GLU A 203 16.18 -4.43 10.11
C GLU A 203 15.02 -4.68 11.08
N ASP A 204 14.50 -5.92 11.08
CA ASP A 204 13.41 -6.39 11.95
C ASP A 204 13.85 -6.48 13.42
#